data_c0aa7c0cfb8fcbf8663d8385ca6931ee
#
_entry.id   c0aa7c0cfb8fcbf8663d8385ca6931ee
#
_cell.length_a   1.000
_cell.length_b   1.000
_cell.length_c   1.000
_cell.angle_alpha   90.00
_cell.angle_beta   90.00
_cell.angle_gamma   90.00
#
_symmetry.space_group_name_H-M   'P 1'
#
loop_
_entity.id
_entity.type
_entity.pdbx_description
1 polymer ?
#
loop_
_entity_poly.entity_id
_entity_poly.type
_entity_poly.pdbx_seq_one_letter_code
_entity_poly.pdbx_strand_id
1 'polypeptide(L)'
;MDADSSFASVPGAVARALMPLVPPAPSAELKMRLQGCEAALSALQPCYRPCDQLWENRDKPPLRKAVHQLRHRLSPYMRMPALNLRMLGSLEESEALTYQQWRRTLSGPLSTPDVQHFIALSTGGDGGLRTRPVVLRSQDGRTLLPMVEARDAVERLAELLSRQVDVRPGHGVSAAVQMLALANNAHAFADGNGRLGRALFNFCLHRAGLPEACFIPLKVLTVLSRGGYEVRLREAELYGRWDGLYAYHCTAIELYAWLGQQPVMPVQNEGI
;
A
#
# COMPACT_ATOMS: atom_id res chain seq x y z
N MET A 1 -26.51 -25.74 2.13
CA MET A 1 -26.95 -24.40 2.57
C MET A 1 -26.35 -23.43 1.58
N ASP A 2 -27.14 -23.07 0.60
CA ASP A 2 -26.70 -22.26 -0.54
C ASP A 2 -26.51 -20.83 -0.09
N ALA A 3 -25.22 -20.41 0.04
CA ALA A 3 -24.85 -19.03 0.38
C ALA A 3 -24.93 -18.06 -0.84
N ASP A 4 -25.45 -18.57 -1.96
CA ASP A 4 -25.30 -17.90 -3.27
C ASP A 4 -26.41 -16.91 -3.64
N SER A 5 -27.51 -16.86 -2.89
CA SER A 5 -28.66 -16.04 -3.31
C SER A 5 -28.82 -14.70 -2.60
N SER A 6 -28.00 -14.38 -1.58
CA SER A 6 -28.18 -13.16 -0.78
C SER A 6 -27.42 -11.93 -1.31
N PHE A 7 -26.49 -12.10 -2.23
CA PHE A 7 -25.64 -10.99 -2.70
C PHE A 7 -26.25 -10.19 -3.86
N ALA A 8 -27.18 -10.79 -4.60
CA ALA A 8 -27.82 -10.12 -5.75
C ALA A 8 -28.80 -9.02 -5.39
N SER A 9 -29.11 -8.83 -4.11
CA SER A 9 -30.18 -7.94 -3.67
C SER A 9 -29.77 -6.74 -2.82
N VAL A 10 -28.47 -6.35 -2.78
CA VAL A 10 -28.07 -5.13 -2.09
C VAL A 10 -28.26 -3.93 -3.03
N PRO A 11 -29.33 -3.13 -2.85
CA PRO A 11 -29.54 -1.96 -3.70
C PRO A 11 -28.39 -0.98 -3.49
N GLY A 12 -27.72 -0.59 -4.57
CA GLY A 12 -26.66 0.40 -4.56
C GLY A 12 -25.22 -0.11 -4.34
N ALA A 13 -24.98 -1.42 -4.28
CA ALA A 13 -23.62 -1.96 -4.29
C ALA A 13 -22.99 -1.74 -5.67
N VAL A 14 -22.06 -0.78 -5.77
CA VAL A 14 -21.25 -0.61 -6.97
C VAL A 14 -20.19 -1.70 -6.97
N ALA A 15 -20.33 -2.66 -7.89
CA ALA A 15 -19.31 -3.68 -8.10
C ALA A 15 -17.96 -3.02 -8.43
N ARG A 16 -16.88 -3.54 -7.86
CA ARG A 16 -15.56 -3.09 -8.22
C ARG A 16 -15.25 -3.53 -9.64
N ALA A 17 -14.82 -2.58 -10.48
CA ALA A 17 -14.33 -2.87 -11.82
C ALA A 17 -12.80 -2.98 -11.80
N LEU A 18 -12.25 -3.79 -12.72
CA LEU A 18 -10.80 -3.82 -12.94
C LEU A 18 -10.32 -2.49 -13.49
N MET A 19 -9.29 -1.92 -12.85
CA MET A 19 -8.62 -0.72 -13.34
C MET A 19 -7.85 -1.02 -14.63
N PRO A 20 -7.70 -0.05 -15.55
CA PRO A 20 -6.78 -0.17 -16.66
C PRO A 20 -5.35 -0.45 -16.17
N LEU A 21 -4.63 -1.37 -16.81
CA LEU A 21 -3.24 -1.67 -16.46
C LEU A 21 -2.26 -0.53 -16.79
N VAL A 22 -2.65 0.36 -17.68
CA VAL A 22 -1.90 1.58 -17.99
C VAL A 22 -2.69 2.77 -17.46
N PRO A 23 -2.36 3.24 -16.27
CA PRO A 23 -2.99 4.43 -15.71
C PRO A 23 -2.68 5.68 -16.54
N PRO A 24 -3.51 6.72 -16.46
CA PRO A 24 -3.20 8.01 -17.06
C PRO A 24 -1.86 8.55 -16.57
N ALA A 25 -1.14 9.25 -17.44
CA ALA A 25 0.09 9.92 -17.04
C ALA A 25 -0.20 11.00 -15.98
N PRO A 26 0.65 11.11 -14.93
CA PRO A 26 0.53 12.20 -13.96
C PRO A 26 0.69 13.57 -14.64
N SER A 27 0.09 14.61 -14.02
CA SER A 27 0.33 16.00 -14.42
C SER A 27 1.82 16.38 -14.39
N ALA A 28 2.22 17.43 -15.11
CA ALA A 28 3.62 17.83 -15.19
C ALA A 28 4.21 18.18 -13.80
N GLU A 29 3.44 18.89 -12.98
CA GLU A 29 3.82 19.23 -11.59
C GLU A 29 4.02 17.95 -10.76
N LEU A 30 3.10 17.01 -10.88
CA LEU A 30 3.16 15.77 -10.13
C LEU A 30 4.31 14.87 -10.60
N LYS A 31 4.66 14.88 -11.89
CA LYS A 31 5.87 14.18 -12.39
C LYS A 31 7.14 14.71 -11.73
N MET A 32 7.31 16.02 -11.63
CA MET A 32 8.48 16.61 -10.95
C MET A 32 8.51 16.21 -9.47
N ARG A 33 7.37 16.19 -8.79
CA ARG A 33 7.29 15.77 -7.39
C ARG A 33 7.63 14.28 -7.21
N LEU A 34 7.17 13.42 -8.09
CA LEU A 34 7.50 11.98 -8.12
C LEU A 34 9.00 11.75 -8.30
N GLN A 35 9.65 12.49 -9.20
CA GLN A 35 11.10 12.45 -9.38
C GLN A 35 11.87 12.95 -8.15
N GLY A 36 11.38 14.02 -7.50
CA GLY A 36 11.91 14.50 -6.23
C GLY A 36 11.83 13.45 -5.12
N CYS A 37 10.73 12.69 -5.07
CA CYS A 37 10.59 11.55 -4.14
C CYS A 37 11.62 10.44 -4.41
N GLU A 38 11.90 10.10 -5.66
CA GLU A 38 12.95 9.11 -5.99
C GLU A 38 14.32 9.56 -5.50
N ALA A 39 14.70 10.81 -5.76
CA ALA A 39 15.95 11.34 -5.27
C ALA A 39 16.05 11.31 -3.74
N ALA A 40 14.94 11.64 -3.05
CA ALA A 40 14.87 11.60 -1.60
C ALA A 40 15.02 10.18 -1.04
N LEU A 41 14.41 9.16 -1.69
CA LEU A 41 14.53 7.75 -1.29
C LEU A 41 15.96 7.24 -1.46
N SER A 42 16.63 7.58 -2.55
CA SER A 42 18.01 7.17 -2.82
C SER A 42 19.01 7.76 -1.83
N ALA A 43 18.66 8.87 -1.18
CA ALA A 43 19.48 9.51 -0.16
C ALA A 43 19.27 8.94 1.27
N LEU A 44 18.33 8.03 1.48
CA LEU A 44 18.09 7.42 2.78
C LEU A 44 19.26 6.53 3.21
N GLN A 45 19.57 6.56 4.50
CA GLN A 45 20.61 5.71 5.06
C GLN A 45 20.13 4.25 5.17
N PRO A 46 21.00 3.26 4.90
CA PRO A 46 20.62 1.84 4.97
C PRO A 46 20.10 1.38 6.35
N CYS A 47 20.55 2.01 7.43
CA CYS A 47 20.12 1.67 8.80
C CYS A 47 18.83 2.38 9.23
N TYR A 48 18.21 3.15 8.36
CA TYR A 48 17.01 3.90 8.68
C TYR A 48 15.81 2.99 8.97
N ARG A 49 15.16 3.24 10.12
CA ARG A 49 13.97 2.50 10.59
C ARG A 49 12.74 3.42 10.66
N PRO A 50 11.97 3.53 9.58
CA PRO A 50 10.86 4.48 9.48
C PRO A 50 9.79 4.33 10.56
N CYS A 51 9.49 3.10 11.00
CA CYS A 51 8.46 2.85 12.01
C CYS A 51 8.79 3.50 13.35
N ASP A 52 10.03 3.32 13.83
CA ASP A 52 10.51 3.89 15.09
C ASP A 52 10.50 5.41 15.02
N GLN A 53 11.05 5.95 13.94
CA GLN A 53 11.11 7.40 13.71
C GLN A 53 9.71 8.04 13.62
N LEU A 54 8.74 7.35 13.03
CA LEU A 54 7.36 7.83 12.98
C LEU A 54 6.77 7.95 14.39
N TRP A 55 7.01 6.96 15.23
CA TRP A 55 6.50 6.93 16.60
C TRP A 55 7.15 8.00 17.47
N GLU A 56 8.47 8.11 17.46
CA GLU A 56 9.23 9.09 18.22
C GLU A 56 8.88 10.55 17.88
N ASN A 57 8.55 10.79 16.60
CA ASN A 57 8.26 12.11 16.09
C ASN A 57 6.76 12.42 15.97
N ARG A 58 5.87 11.59 16.52
CA ARG A 58 4.41 11.69 16.37
C ARG A 58 3.78 13.04 16.69
N ASP A 59 4.38 13.79 17.60
CA ASP A 59 3.89 15.10 18.04
C ASP A 59 4.53 16.29 17.32
N LYS A 60 5.55 16.05 16.48
CA LYS A 60 6.23 17.11 15.76
C LYS A 60 5.35 17.75 14.67
N PRO A 61 5.43 19.09 14.48
CA PRO A 61 4.61 19.79 13.49
C PRO A 61 4.67 19.24 12.07
N PRO A 62 5.84 18.85 11.51
CA PRO A 62 5.90 18.30 10.16
C PRO A 62 5.07 17.02 9.98
N LEU A 63 5.10 16.11 10.97
CA LEU A 63 4.28 14.90 10.92
C LEU A 63 2.79 15.24 10.99
N ARG A 64 2.39 16.12 11.89
CA ARG A 64 0.99 16.58 11.97
C ARG A 64 0.52 17.22 10.67
N LYS A 65 1.35 18.05 10.04
CA LYS A 65 1.07 18.67 8.74
C LYS A 65 0.92 17.63 7.65
N ALA A 66 1.85 16.67 7.54
CA ALA A 66 1.79 15.61 6.56
C ALA A 66 0.53 14.74 6.75
N VAL A 67 0.23 14.30 7.97
CA VAL A 67 -0.98 13.55 8.29
C VAL A 67 -2.25 14.33 7.91
N HIS A 68 -2.26 15.65 8.15
CA HIS A 68 -3.38 16.51 7.73
C HIS A 68 -3.53 16.54 6.20
N GLN A 69 -2.45 16.63 5.44
CA GLN A 69 -2.45 16.60 3.97
C GLN A 69 -2.86 15.23 3.42
N LEU A 70 -2.50 14.14 4.12
CA LEU A 70 -2.91 12.79 3.74
C LEU A 70 -4.42 12.55 3.90
N ARG A 71 -5.09 13.28 4.80
CA ARG A 71 -6.55 13.19 4.95
C ARG A 71 -7.26 13.66 3.68
N HIS A 72 -8.45 13.14 3.47
CA HIS A 72 -9.36 13.59 2.42
C HIS A 72 -10.49 14.43 3.02
N ARG A 73 -11.12 15.29 2.21
CA ARG A 73 -12.30 16.08 2.65
C ARG A 73 -13.43 15.24 3.25
N LEU A 74 -13.53 13.97 2.84
CA LEU A 74 -14.49 13.01 3.38
C LEU A 74 -14.02 12.32 4.67
N SER A 75 -12.76 12.51 5.10
CA SER A 75 -12.20 11.88 6.31
C SER A 75 -13.01 12.14 7.59
N PRO A 76 -13.63 13.33 7.82
CA PRO A 76 -14.47 13.55 8.98
C PRO A 76 -15.70 12.61 9.07
N TYR A 77 -16.16 12.11 7.92
CA TYR A 77 -17.31 11.21 7.84
C TYR A 77 -16.90 9.72 7.92
N MET A 78 -15.61 9.43 7.86
CA MET A 78 -15.08 8.08 7.95
C MET A 78 -14.98 7.66 9.43
N ARG A 79 -15.75 6.66 9.83
CA ARG A 79 -15.62 6.03 11.14
C ARG A 79 -14.37 5.14 11.12
N MET A 80 -13.36 5.52 11.87
CA MET A 80 -12.17 4.71 12.07
C MET A 80 -12.19 4.14 13.49
N PRO A 81 -11.85 2.86 13.68
CA PRO A 81 -11.69 2.31 15.02
C PRO A 81 -10.57 3.05 15.76
N ALA A 82 -10.68 3.14 17.07
CA ALA A 82 -9.57 3.56 17.90
C ALA A 82 -8.46 2.51 17.78
N LEU A 83 -7.42 2.80 17.03
CA LEU A 83 -6.30 1.91 16.80
C LEU A 83 -5.12 2.29 17.69
N ASN A 84 -4.52 1.27 18.30
CA ASN A 84 -3.29 1.43 19.02
C ASN A 84 -2.13 1.57 18.00
N LEU A 85 -1.62 2.79 17.83
CA LEU A 85 -0.55 3.10 16.87
C LEU A 85 0.74 2.32 17.17
N ARG A 86 1.03 2.02 18.44
CA ARG A 86 2.19 1.21 18.82
C ARG A 86 2.06 -0.22 18.31
N MET A 87 0.88 -0.80 18.43
CA MET A 87 0.60 -2.13 17.87
C MET A 87 0.70 -2.13 16.34
N LEU A 88 0.25 -1.08 15.68
CA LEU A 88 0.40 -0.93 14.24
C LEU A 88 1.87 -0.84 13.81
N GLY A 89 2.71 -0.14 14.58
CA GLY A 89 4.15 -0.08 14.34
C GLY A 89 4.80 -1.46 14.38
N SER A 90 4.47 -2.27 15.40
CA SER A 90 4.95 -3.65 15.50
C SER A 90 4.49 -4.54 14.35
N LEU A 91 3.26 -4.36 13.86
CA LEU A 91 2.76 -5.09 12.70
C LEU A 91 3.51 -4.70 11.41
N GLU A 92 3.83 -3.42 11.23
CA GLU A 92 4.62 -2.96 10.09
C GLU A 92 6.07 -3.44 10.14
N GLU A 93 6.67 -3.51 11.33
CA GLU A 93 8.00 -4.08 11.50
C GLU A 93 8.01 -5.57 11.11
N SER A 94 7.02 -6.34 11.57
CA SER A 94 6.84 -7.74 11.16
C SER A 94 6.64 -7.86 9.64
N GLU A 95 5.88 -6.96 9.03
CA GLU A 95 5.68 -6.91 7.57
C GLU A 95 6.99 -6.62 6.83
N ALA A 96 7.79 -5.69 7.35
CA ALA A 96 9.10 -5.37 6.77
C ALA A 96 10.06 -6.57 6.81
N LEU A 97 10.10 -7.30 7.93
CA LEU A 97 10.91 -8.53 8.06
C LEU A 97 10.45 -9.62 7.10
N THR A 98 9.15 -9.85 7.01
CA THR A 98 8.55 -10.82 6.05
C THR A 98 8.88 -10.44 4.61
N TYR A 99 8.78 -9.16 4.27
CA TYR A 99 9.14 -8.64 2.96
C TYR A 99 10.62 -8.88 2.63
N GLN A 100 11.53 -8.58 3.58
CA GLN A 100 12.96 -8.80 3.38
C GLN A 100 13.29 -10.30 3.21
N GLN A 101 12.65 -11.17 3.98
CA GLN A 101 12.78 -12.62 3.84
C GLN A 101 12.34 -13.07 2.45
N TRP A 102 11.15 -12.68 2.03
CA TRP A 102 10.61 -12.99 0.70
C TRP A 102 11.52 -12.47 -0.43
N ARG A 103 11.96 -11.22 -0.35
CA ARG A 103 12.80 -10.61 -1.38
C ARG A 103 14.09 -11.39 -1.63
N ARG A 104 14.68 -11.97 -0.57
CA ARG A 104 15.91 -12.79 -0.68
C ARG A 104 15.69 -14.10 -1.45
N THR A 105 14.46 -14.56 -1.58
CA THR A 105 14.14 -15.79 -2.34
C THR A 105 13.95 -15.51 -3.83
N LEU A 106 13.85 -14.24 -4.24
CA LEU A 106 13.60 -13.87 -5.63
C LEU A 106 14.87 -13.99 -6.46
N SER A 107 14.81 -14.75 -7.54
CA SER A 107 15.95 -14.99 -8.45
C SER A 107 15.77 -14.41 -9.86
N GLY A 108 14.64 -13.74 -10.13
CA GLY A 108 14.30 -13.25 -11.46
C GLY A 108 13.13 -12.29 -11.49
N PRO A 109 12.44 -12.19 -12.63
CA PRO A 109 11.20 -11.45 -12.74
C PRO A 109 10.13 -12.02 -11.81
N LEU A 110 9.31 -11.14 -11.22
CA LEU A 110 8.20 -11.57 -10.35
C LEU A 110 7.21 -12.46 -11.10
N SER A 111 6.84 -13.55 -10.47
CA SER A 111 5.87 -14.52 -10.97
C SER A 111 4.71 -14.73 -9.98
N THR A 112 3.63 -15.37 -10.44
CA THR A 112 2.52 -15.74 -9.54
C THR A 112 2.98 -16.61 -8.37
N PRO A 113 3.81 -17.66 -8.54
CA PRO A 113 4.38 -18.42 -7.42
C PRO A 113 5.13 -17.56 -6.40
N ASP A 114 5.88 -16.53 -6.82
CA ASP A 114 6.60 -15.65 -5.89
C ASP A 114 5.65 -14.88 -5.00
N VAL A 115 4.58 -14.32 -5.55
CA VAL A 115 3.60 -13.58 -4.74
C VAL A 115 2.73 -14.51 -3.88
N GLN A 116 2.46 -15.74 -4.32
CA GLN A 116 1.83 -16.77 -3.48
C GLN A 116 2.72 -17.13 -2.28
N HIS A 117 4.02 -17.27 -2.50
CA HIS A 117 4.99 -17.48 -1.43
C HIS A 117 4.99 -16.30 -0.42
N PHE A 118 4.96 -15.05 -0.90
CA PHE A 118 4.82 -13.88 -0.02
C PHE A 118 3.53 -13.93 0.81
N ILE A 119 2.41 -14.27 0.19
CA ILE A 119 1.12 -14.39 0.90
C ILE A 119 1.20 -15.48 1.98
N ALA A 120 1.74 -16.65 1.66
CA ALA A 120 1.92 -17.74 2.64
C ALA A 120 2.76 -17.26 3.83
N LEU A 121 3.91 -16.64 3.60
CA LEU A 121 4.77 -16.09 4.65
C LEU A 121 4.05 -15.03 5.51
N SER A 122 3.29 -14.14 4.88
CA SER A 122 2.68 -12.99 5.55
C SER A 122 1.37 -13.30 6.27
N THR A 123 0.69 -14.39 5.90
CA THR A 123 -0.61 -14.78 6.49
C THR A 123 -0.53 -16.03 7.36
N GLY A 124 0.54 -16.81 7.20
CA GLY A 124 0.64 -18.16 7.78
C GLY A 124 -0.26 -19.20 7.09
N GLY A 125 -0.86 -18.84 5.94
CA GLY A 125 -1.70 -19.72 5.14
C GLY A 125 -0.93 -20.42 4.01
N ASP A 126 -1.66 -21.00 3.06
CA ASP A 126 -1.10 -21.70 1.90
C ASP A 126 -0.70 -20.78 0.71
N GLY A 127 -1.05 -19.50 0.80
CA GLY A 127 -0.81 -18.55 -0.30
C GLY A 127 -1.70 -18.77 -1.52
N GLY A 128 -2.78 -19.53 -1.38
CA GLY A 128 -3.68 -19.88 -2.46
C GLY A 128 -4.41 -18.69 -3.07
N LEU A 129 -4.51 -18.68 -4.39
CA LEU A 129 -5.35 -17.74 -5.12
C LEU A 129 -6.83 -18.03 -4.79
N ARG A 130 -7.63 -16.97 -4.69
CA ARG A 130 -9.06 -17.17 -4.42
C ARG A 130 -9.78 -17.83 -5.58
N THR A 131 -10.69 -18.72 -5.25
CA THR A 131 -11.56 -19.44 -6.21
C THR A 131 -13.02 -19.04 -6.07
N ARG A 132 -13.33 -18.18 -5.07
CA ARG A 132 -14.71 -17.77 -4.75
C ARG A 132 -14.82 -16.25 -4.76
N PRO A 133 -16.02 -15.70 -4.99
CA PRO A 133 -16.28 -14.29 -4.81
C PRO A 133 -15.93 -13.83 -3.39
N VAL A 134 -15.40 -12.62 -3.28
CA VAL A 134 -15.08 -11.99 -2.01
C VAL A 134 -15.82 -10.66 -1.93
N VAL A 135 -16.30 -10.34 -0.76
CA VAL A 135 -16.96 -9.08 -0.47
C VAL A 135 -16.22 -8.37 0.66
N LEU A 136 -15.76 -7.16 0.41
CA LEU A 136 -15.21 -6.32 1.45
C LEU A 136 -16.35 -5.70 2.25
N ARG A 137 -16.31 -5.86 3.56
CA ARG A 137 -17.21 -5.16 4.48
C ARG A 137 -16.60 -3.84 4.90
N SER A 138 -17.40 -2.79 4.91
CA SER A 138 -17.03 -1.56 5.61
C SER A 138 -16.88 -1.86 7.11
N GLN A 139 -16.16 -0.99 7.82
CA GLN A 139 -15.90 -1.17 9.26
C GLN A 139 -17.18 -1.15 10.09
N ASP A 140 -18.24 -0.46 9.63
CA ASP A 140 -19.54 -0.45 10.27
C ASP A 140 -20.40 -1.67 9.89
N GLY A 141 -19.88 -2.58 9.04
CA GLY A 141 -20.55 -3.78 8.57
C GLY A 141 -21.74 -3.54 7.64
N ARG A 142 -22.06 -2.29 7.31
CA ARG A 142 -23.27 -1.91 6.56
C ARG A 142 -23.05 -1.87 5.05
N THR A 143 -21.84 -1.56 4.61
CA THR A 143 -21.53 -1.47 3.18
C THR A 143 -20.79 -2.73 2.75
N LEU A 144 -21.29 -3.38 1.72
CA LEU A 144 -20.65 -4.51 1.07
C LEU A 144 -20.12 -4.05 -0.27
N LEU A 145 -18.84 -4.28 -0.52
CA LEU A 145 -18.20 -4.00 -1.81
C LEU A 145 -17.86 -5.34 -2.46
N PRO A 146 -18.66 -5.83 -3.40
CA PRO A 146 -18.31 -7.03 -4.14
C PRO A 146 -17.04 -6.74 -4.95
N MET A 147 -16.09 -7.65 -4.85
CA MET A 147 -14.87 -7.62 -5.63
C MET A 147 -15.14 -8.21 -7.02
N VAL A 148 -14.22 -7.95 -7.96
CA VAL A 148 -14.25 -8.60 -9.27
C VAL A 148 -14.28 -10.12 -9.13
N GLU A 149 -14.75 -10.82 -10.16
CA GLU A 149 -14.79 -12.28 -10.16
C GLU A 149 -13.41 -12.90 -9.90
N ALA A 150 -13.38 -14.08 -9.28
CA ALA A 150 -12.13 -14.71 -8.88
C ALA A 150 -11.21 -14.98 -10.08
N ARG A 151 -11.78 -15.45 -11.19
CA ARG A 151 -11.03 -15.69 -12.43
C ARG A 151 -10.39 -14.44 -12.96
N ASP A 152 -11.17 -13.36 -13.09
CA ASP A 152 -10.70 -12.08 -13.63
C ASP A 152 -9.60 -11.47 -12.73
N ALA A 153 -9.73 -11.65 -11.42
CA ALA A 153 -8.74 -11.20 -10.44
C ALA A 153 -7.39 -11.91 -10.61
N VAL A 154 -7.42 -13.23 -10.81
CA VAL A 154 -6.21 -14.06 -11.00
C VAL A 154 -5.56 -13.75 -12.33
N GLU A 155 -6.35 -13.68 -13.42
CA GLU A 155 -5.86 -13.29 -14.75
C GLU A 155 -5.22 -11.88 -14.71
N ARG A 156 -5.86 -10.93 -14.01
CA ARG A 156 -5.33 -9.57 -13.84
C ARG A 156 -4.02 -9.55 -13.06
N LEU A 157 -3.89 -10.33 -12.00
CA LEU A 157 -2.64 -10.43 -11.25
C LEU A 157 -1.51 -10.99 -12.13
N ALA A 158 -1.77 -12.07 -12.87
CA ALA A 158 -0.79 -12.65 -13.79
C ALA A 158 -0.35 -11.65 -14.87
N GLU A 159 -1.31 -10.91 -15.46
CA GLU A 159 -1.05 -9.87 -16.44
C GLU A 159 -0.22 -8.70 -15.84
N LEU A 160 -0.53 -8.28 -14.60
CA LEU A 160 0.22 -7.26 -13.89
C LEU A 160 1.68 -7.67 -13.67
N LEU A 161 1.91 -8.89 -13.24
CA LEU A 161 3.25 -9.42 -12.98
C LEU A 161 4.04 -9.62 -14.29
N SER A 162 3.39 -10.10 -15.37
CA SER A 162 4.04 -10.34 -16.67
C SER A 162 4.52 -9.05 -17.35
N ARG A 163 3.83 -7.95 -17.15
CA ARG A 163 4.20 -6.64 -17.71
C ARG A 163 5.49 -6.10 -17.12
N GLN A 164 5.97 -6.69 -16.02
CA GLN A 164 7.15 -6.24 -15.30
C GLN A 164 7.22 -4.73 -15.36
N VAL A 165 6.57 -4.06 -14.40
CA VAL A 165 6.55 -2.60 -14.40
C VAL A 165 7.96 -2.12 -14.68
N ASP A 166 8.17 -1.60 -15.88
CA ASP A 166 9.47 -1.17 -16.36
C ASP A 166 9.87 0.03 -15.51
N VAL A 167 10.57 -0.27 -14.41
CA VAL A 167 11.01 0.74 -13.44
C VAL A 167 12.20 1.45 -14.06
N ARG A 168 11.91 2.39 -14.95
CA ARG A 168 12.92 3.30 -15.51
C ARG A 168 13.30 4.34 -14.47
N PRO A 169 14.55 4.81 -14.49
CA PRO A 169 14.93 5.98 -13.70
C PRO A 169 13.96 7.14 -13.91
N GLY A 170 13.52 7.77 -12.83
CA GLY A 170 12.51 8.84 -12.84
C GLY A 170 11.04 8.36 -12.89
N HIS A 171 10.77 7.06 -12.89
CA HIS A 171 9.43 6.48 -12.90
C HIS A 171 9.15 5.47 -11.78
N GLY A 172 10.12 5.21 -10.90
CA GLY A 172 10.03 4.17 -9.89
C GLY A 172 8.93 4.40 -8.86
N VAL A 173 8.75 5.62 -8.38
CA VAL A 173 7.69 5.95 -7.42
C VAL A 173 6.31 5.82 -8.09
N SER A 174 6.15 6.29 -9.33
CA SER A 174 4.88 6.13 -10.05
C SER A 174 4.55 4.66 -10.30
N ALA A 175 5.55 3.87 -10.70
CA ALA A 175 5.41 2.42 -10.86
C ALA A 175 5.02 1.72 -9.55
N ALA A 176 5.63 2.11 -8.43
CA ALA A 176 5.30 1.57 -7.12
C ALA A 176 3.85 1.85 -6.71
N VAL A 177 3.37 3.08 -6.92
CA VAL A 177 1.97 3.45 -6.65
C VAL A 177 1.01 2.67 -7.54
N GLN A 178 1.32 2.52 -8.84
CA GLN A 178 0.51 1.75 -9.78
C GLN A 178 0.44 0.28 -9.37
N MET A 179 1.57 -0.34 -9.06
CA MET A 179 1.64 -1.74 -8.65
C MET A 179 0.80 -2.00 -7.39
N LEU A 180 0.94 -1.15 -6.37
CA LEU A 180 0.13 -1.23 -5.16
C LEU A 180 -1.37 -1.09 -5.45
N ALA A 181 -1.77 -0.11 -6.25
CA ALA A 181 -3.17 0.15 -6.55
C ALA A 181 -3.79 -0.98 -7.37
N LEU A 182 -3.11 -1.44 -8.42
CA LEU A 182 -3.58 -2.49 -9.31
C LEU A 182 -3.66 -3.85 -8.61
N ALA A 183 -2.68 -4.18 -7.76
CA ALA A 183 -2.72 -5.41 -6.95
C ALA A 183 -3.88 -5.39 -5.94
N ASN A 184 -4.12 -4.26 -5.27
CA ASN A 184 -5.25 -4.10 -4.37
C ASN A 184 -6.60 -4.12 -5.11
N ASN A 185 -6.65 -3.60 -6.34
CA ASN A 185 -7.85 -3.65 -7.16
C ASN A 185 -8.14 -5.08 -7.66
N ALA A 186 -7.14 -5.81 -8.13
CA ALA A 186 -7.31 -7.21 -8.55
C ALA A 186 -7.82 -8.09 -7.39
N HIS A 187 -7.28 -7.92 -6.19
CA HIS A 187 -7.69 -8.66 -4.98
C HIS A 187 -7.72 -10.17 -5.18
N ALA A 188 -6.62 -10.72 -5.69
CA ALA A 188 -6.55 -12.09 -6.18
C ALA A 188 -6.45 -13.17 -5.08
N PHE A 189 -6.28 -12.79 -3.81
CA PHE A 189 -6.17 -13.69 -2.68
C PHE A 189 -7.36 -13.56 -1.72
N ALA A 190 -7.63 -14.59 -0.93
CA ALA A 190 -8.67 -14.55 0.09
C ALA A 190 -8.30 -13.59 1.25
N ASP A 191 -7.02 -13.54 1.61
CA ASP A 191 -6.43 -12.59 2.57
C ASP A 191 -5.04 -12.13 2.09
N GLY A 192 -4.50 -11.09 2.73
CA GLY A 192 -3.14 -10.61 2.48
C GLY A 192 -2.99 -9.64 1.30
N ASN A 193 -4.04 -9.31 0.53
CA ASN A 193 -3.94 -8.43 -0.64
C ASN A 193 -3.35 -7.06 -0.29
N GLY A 194 -3.72 -6.46 0.83
CA GLY A 194 -3.16 -5.19 1.28
C GLY A 194 -1.68 -5.29 1.64
N ARG A 195 -1.24 -6.42 2.24
CA ARG A 195 0.18 -6.70 2.53
C ARG A 195 0.95 -6.89 1.23
N LEU A 196 0.39 -7.66 0.28
CA LEU A 196 0.98 -7.83 -1.04
C LEU A 196 1.14 -6.49 -1.77
N GLY A 197 0.11 -5.65 -1.79
CA GLY A 197 0.19 -4.33 -2.42
C GLY A 197 1.35 -3.51 -1.87
N ARG A 198 1.53 -3.47 -0.53
CA ARG A 198 2.65 -2.75 0.11
C ARG A 198 4.01 -3.41 -0.15
N ALA A 199 4.08 -4.74 -0.23
CA ALA A 199 5.30 -5.44 -0.62
C ALA A 199 5.70 -5.12 -2.05
N LEU A 200 4.77 -5.15 -2.99
CA LEU A 200 5.00 -4.80 -4.40
C LEU A 200 5.39 -3.32 -4.57
N PHE A 201 4.79 -2.43 -3.78
CA PHE A 201 5.21 -1.03 -3.70
C PHE A 201 6.69 -0.92 -3.34
N ASN A 202 7.11 -1.53 -2.23
CA ASN A 202 8.50 -1.51 -1.80
C ASN A 202 9.43 -2.21 -2.80
N PHE A 203 8.97 -3.29 -3.44
CA PHE A 203 9.73 -3.97 -4.49
C PHE A 203 10.06 -3.02 -5.66
N CYS A 204 9.10 -2.24 -6.12
CA CYS A 204 9.33 -1.24 -7.16
C CYS A 204 10.27 -0.12 -6.68
N LEU A 205 10.13 0.35 -5.44
CA LEU A 205 11.03 1.37 -4.87
C LEU A 205 12.47 0.87 -4.78
N HIS A 206 12.71 -0.39 -4.39
CA HIS A 206 14.06 -0.96 -4.36
C HIS A 206 14.68 -1.01 -5.77
N ARG A 207 13.91 -1.32 -6.78
CA ARG A 207 14.36 -1.24 -8.17
C ARG A 207 14.65 0.19 -8.63
N ALA A 208 14.04 1.18 -7.99
CA ALA A 208 14.24 2.61 -8.24
C ALA A 208 15.35 3.23 -7.39
N GLY A 209 16.03 2.47 -6.54
CA GLY A 209 17.16 2.95 -5.75
C GLY A 209 16.92 3.10 -4.25
N LEU A 210 15.76 2.68 -3.72
CA LEU A 210 15.58 2.58 -2.27
C LEU A 210 16.65 1.62 -1.70
N PRO A 211 17.41 2.00 -0.64
CA PRO A 211 18.40 1.12 -0.03
C PRO A 211 17.79 -0.20 0.44
N GLU A 212 18.53 -1.29 0.27
CA GLU A 212 18.01 -2.66 0.49
C GLU A 212 17.47 -2.94 1.88
N ALA A 213 18.04 -2.32 2.90
CA ALA A 213 17.58 -2.49 4.28
C ALA A 213 16.36 -1.64 4.62
N CYS A 214 15.98 -0.69 3.76
CA CYS A 214 14.82 0.17 3.99
C CYS A 214 13.53 -0.52 3.54
N PHE A 215 12.46 -0.23 4.26
CA PHE A 215 11.07 -0.57 3.90
C PHE A 215 10.21 0.63 4.22
N ILE A 216 9.41 1.10 3.28
CA ILE A 216 8.51 2.22 3.49
C ILE A 216 7.18 1.70 4.04
N PRO A 217 6.90 1.91 5.34
CA PRO A 217 5.68 1.43 5.98
C PRO A 217 4.52 2.37 5.65
N LEU A 218 3.48 1.86 5.00
CA LEU A 218 2.32 2.67 4.61
C LEU A 218 1.12 2.46 5.51
N LYS A 219 1.08 1.35 6.29
CA LYS A 219 -0.12 0.97 7.04
C LYS A 219 -0.49 1.99 8.11
N VAL A 220 0.49 2.48 8.88
CA VAL A 220 0.25 3.51 9.91
C VAL A 220 -0.30 4.78 9.27
N LEU A 221 0.31 5.25 8.17
CA LEU A 221 -0.17 6.45 7.48
C LEU A 221 -1.56 6.27 6.88
N THR A 222 -1.88 5.08 6.35
CA THR A 222 -3.23 4.75 5.89
C THR A 222 -4.25 4.95 7.00
N VAL A 223 -3.95 4.47 8.20
CA VAL A 223 -4.81 4.63 9.39
C VAL A 223 -4.88 6.09 9.84
N LEU A 224 -3.75 6.77 9.97
CA LEU A 224 -3.70 8.18 10.40
C LEU A 224 -4.41 9.13 9.43
N SER A 225 -4.44 8.79 8.14
CA SER A 225 -5.14 9.56 7.12
C SER A 225 -6.67 9.42 7.18
N ARG A 226 -7.20 8.55 8.05
CA ARG A 226 -8.65 8.33 8.23
C ARG A 226 -9.36 8.08 6.90
N GLY A 227 -8.96 7.04 6.19
CA GLY A 227 -9.53 6.68 4.88
C GLY A 227 -9.08 7.56 3.72
N GLY A 228 -8.09 8.43 3.92
CA GLY A 228 -7.58 9.29 2.84
C GLY A 228 -6.95 8.51 1.68
N TYR A 229 -6.33 7.38 1.97
CA TYR A 229 -5.84 6.45 0.95
C TYR A 229 -6.99 5.77 0.21
N GLU A 230 -7.94 5.20 0.95
CA GLU A 230 -9.05 4.43 0.40
C GLU A 230 -9.91 5.28 -0.53
N VAL A 231 -10.19 6.54 -0.16
CA VAL A 231 -10.95 7.45 -1.02
C VAL A 231 -10.23 7.72 -2.32
N ARG A 232 -8.92 8.02 -2.26
CA ARG A 232 -8.12 8.30 -3.48
C ARG A 232 -7.96 7.07 -4.37
N LEU A 233 -7.82 5.89 -3.77
CA LEU A 233 -7.84 4.63 -4.51
C LEU A 233 -9.18 4.46 -5.24
N ARG A 234 -10.31 4.73 -4.56
CA ARG A 234 -11.65 4.65 -5.19
C ARG A 234 -11.86 5.72 -6.27
N GLU A 235 -11.32 6.91 -6.11
CA GLU A 235 -11.33 7.95 -7.16
C GLU A 235 -10.55 7.50 -8.40
N ALA A 236 -9.41 6.82 -8.22
CA ALA A 236 -8.65 6.24 -9.32
C ALA A 236 -9.40 5.07 -9.99
N GLU A 237 -10.02 4.19 -9.19
CA GLU A 237 -10.78 3.04 -9.68
C GLU A 237 -12.04 3.45 -10.48
N LEU A 238 -12.83 4.36 -9.94
CA LEU A 238 -14.15 4.68 -10.49
C LEU A 238 -14.11 5.78 -11.56
N TYR A 239 -13.17 6.70 -11.45
CA TYR A 239 -13.15 7.91 -12.26
C TYR A 239 -11.85 8.11 -13.03
N GLY A 240 -10.89 7.20 -12.93
CA GLY A 240 -9.56 7.35 -13.53
C GLY A 240 -8.76 8.53 -12.99
N ARG A 241 -9.08 9.03 -11.79
CA ARG A 241 -8.40 10.18 -11.16
C ARG A 241 -7.23 9.75 -10.31
N TRP A 242 -6.07 9.59 -10.93
CA TRP A 242 -4.87 9.07 -10.30
C TRP A 242 -4.04 10.12 -9.55
N ASP A 243 -4.11 11.39 -9.91
CA ASP A 243 -3.27 12.46 -9.35
C ASP A 243 -3.36 12.54 -7.82
N GLY A 244 -4.56 12.40 -7.26
CA GLY A 244 -4.76 12.37 -5.81
C GLY A 244 -4.06 11.19 -5.12
N LEU A 245 -4.02 10.02 -5.78
CA LEU A 245 -3.35 8.83 -5.26
C LEU A 245 -1.82 8.97 -5.34
N TYR A 246 -1.28 9.48 -6.45
CA TYR A 246 0.14 9.81 -6.55
C TYR A 246 0.56 10.86 -5.52
N ALA A 247 -0.19 11.95 -5.38
CA ALA A 247 0.10 13.01 -4.41
C ALA A 247 0.10 12.47 -2.96
N TYR A 248 -0.80 11.54 -2.64
CA TYR A 248 -0.82 10.86 -1.34
C TYR A 248 0.51 10.16 -1.05
N HIS A 249 1.00 9.35 -1.99
CA HIS A 249 2.24 8.60 -1.82
C HIS A 249 3.48 9.50 -1.83
N CYS A 250 3.49 10.57 -2.64
CA CYS A 250 4.54 11.57 -2.55
C CYS A 250 4.62 12.17 -1.14
N THR A 251 3.49 12.59 -0.57
CA THR A 251 3.46 13.12 0.80
C THR A 251 3.96 12.10 1.84
N ALA A 252 3.61 10.82 1.67
CA ALA A 252 4.12 9.75 2.53
C ALA A 252 5.64 9.59 2.41
N ILE A 253 6.17 9.56 1.19
CA ILE A 253 7.61 9.42 0.93
C ILE A 253 8.39 10.64 1.46
N GLU A 254 7.91 11.85 1.18
CA GLU A 254 8.50 13.10 1.68
C GLU A 254 8.56 13.12 3.22
N LEU A 255 7.51 12.62 3.87
CA LEU A 255 7.49 12.47 5.32
C LEU A 255 8.57 11.51 5.80
N TYR A 256 8.69 10.33 5.19
CA TYR A 256 9.70 9.35 5.59
C TYR A 256 11.12 9.84 5.26
N ALA A 257 11.32 10.52 4.16
CA ALA A 257 12.59 11.16 3.84
C ALA A 257 12.97 12.22 4.89
N TRP A 258 12.00 13.03 5.32
CA TRP A 258 12.22 14.00 6.39
C TRP A 258 12.54 13.31 7.74
N LEU A 259 11.80 12.25 8.09
CA LEU A 259 12.04 11.46 9.31
C LEU A 259 13.46 10.86 9.32
N GLY A 260 13.94 10.37 8.18
CA GLY A 260 15.28 9.81 8.03
C GLY A 260 16.42 10.79 8.27
N GLN A 261 16.13 12.09 8.20
CA GLN A 261 17.09 13.17 8.50
C GLN A 261 17.07 13.59 9.98
N GLN A 262 16.11 13.09 10.77
CA GLN A 262 16.05 13.43 12.19
C GLN A 262 17.10 12.62 12.97
N PRO A 263 17.74 13.22 14.00
CA PRO A 263 18.64 12.47 14.85
C PRO A 263 17.87 11.32 15.53
N VAL A 264 18.47 10.14 15.52
CA VAL A 264 17.95 9.00 16.27
C VAL A 264 18.14 9.34 17.75
N MET A 265 17.04 9.55 18.48
CA MET A 265 17.13 9.68 19.93
C MET A 265 17.55 8.34 20.52
N PRO A 266 18.57 8.30 21.37
CA PRO A 266 18.91 7.07 22.07
C PRO A 266 17.66 6.61 22.84
N VAL A 267 17.30 5.32 22.67
CA VAL A 267 16.23 4.70 23.46
C VAL A 267 16.59 4.90 24.93
N GLN A 268 15.90 5.78 25.62
CA GLN A 268 15.97 5.84 27.07
C GLN A 268 15.38 4.50 27.53
N ASN A 269 16.25 3.58 27.95
CA ASN A 269 15.84 2.43 28.71
C ASN A 269 15.22 3.00 30.00
N GLU A 270 13.92 3.26 29.97
CA GLU A 270 13.15 3.40 31.20
C GLU A 270 13.29 2.07 31.93
N GLY A 271 14.18 2.04 32.89
CA GLY A 271 14.41 0.89 33.74
C GLY A 271 13.09 0.46 34.37
N ILE A 272 12.80 -0.81 34.17
CA ILE A 272 11.72 -1.54 34.83
C ILE A 272 12.10 -1.71 36.33
#